data_cb79e394ba9203661c50db98bc8eb81a
#
_entry.id   cb79e394ba9203661c50db98bc8eb81a
#
_cell.length_a   1.000
_cell.length_b   1.000
_cell.length_c   1.000
_cell.angle_alpha   90.00
_cell.angle_beta   90.00
_cell.angle_gamma   90.00
#
_symmetry.space_group_name_H-M   'P 1'
#
loop_
_entity.id
_entity.type
_entity.pdbx_description
1 polymer ?
#
loop_
_entity_poly.entity_id
_entity_poly.type
_entity_poly.pdbx_seq_one_letter_code
_entity_poly.pdbx_strand_id
1 'polypeptide(L)'
;MTRVIFVGRRVSDASSRSHRVTRVPSVTRMSRRIEEPASGRFPDLPPYDDGPWVHDGAWAGEARSAVGCAVLFVGLLLLFDAESGRLTALRALLWTALACLLFAVLLPTRVSACEGVLVCRGLLGQRSVRTDRLVAVRRSDGVAQRLVLRDDLGGRVEFDPRILVANPPLWRLLDEGARVSAAGGSLVCGTAELRRLSERLDRETAWTVFRISGLE
;
A
#
# COMPACT_ATOMS: atom_id res chain seq x y z
N MET A 1 31.96 22.90 -56.21
CA MET A 1 31.18 23.21 -57.40
C MET A 1 30.05 22.23 -57.47
N THR A 2 28.85 22.60 -57.22
CA THR A 2 27.67 22.73 -58.05
C THR A 2 26.50 23.14 -57.20
N ARG A 3 25.98 24.32 -57.39
CA ARG A 3 24.73 24.91 -56.92
C ARG A 3 23.56 24.37 -57.73
N VAL A 4 22.42 24.12 -57.14
CA VAL A 4 21.07 24.22 -57.76
C VAL A 4 20.08 24.54 -56.68
N ILE A 5 19.60 25.72 -56.44
CA ILE A 5 18.54 26.60 -56.99
C ILE A 5 17.14 25.93 -56.84
N PHE A 6 16.43 26.36 -55.80
CA PHE A 6 15.14 27.02 -55.68
C PHE A 6 14.14 26.88 -56.84
N VAL A 7 12.95 26.32 -56.53
CA VAL A 7 11.67 26.78 -57.12
C VAL A 7 10.56 26.64 -56.08
N GLY A 8 10.02 27.80 -55.69
CA GLY A 8 8.80 27.90 -54.95
C GLY A 8 7.58 27.73 -55.82
N ARG A 9 6.53 27.17 -55.26
CA ARG A 9 5.18 27.33 -55.80
C ARG A 9 4.19 27.52 -54.68
N ARG A 10 3.71 28.73 -54.62
CA ARG A 10 2.56 29.18 -53.83
C ARG A 10 1.33 28.90 -54.70
N VAL A 11 0.36 28.16 -54.19
CA VAL A 11 -1.01 28.17 -54.73
C VAL A 11 -1.96 28.36 -53.56
N SER A 12 -2.68 29.42 -53.68
CA SER A 12 -3.78 29.89 -52.86
C SER A 12 -5.05 29.05 -53.06
N ASP A 13 -5.88 29.19 -52.07
CA ASP A 13 -7.32 29.32 -52.07
C ASP A 13 -8.22 28.08 -51.85
N ALA A 14 -8.94 28.28 -50.76
CA ALA A 14 -10.39 28.14 -50.63
C ALA A 14 -10.98 26.73 -50.62
N SER A 15 -11.43 26.33 -49.45
CA SER A 15 -12.86 26.04 -49.29
C SER A 15 -13.23 25.74 -47.84
N SER A 16 -13.96 26.65 -47.29
CA SER A 16 -14.78 26.58 -46.11
C SER A 16 -15.67 25.34 -46.16
N ARG A 17 -15.41 24.33 -45.29
CA ARG A 17 -16.43 23.36 -44.93
C ARG A 17 -16.53 23.28 -43.40
N SER A 18 -17.56 23.94 -42.94
CA SER A 18 -18.13 23.84 -41.62
C SER A 18 -18.39 22.37 -41.24
N HIS A 19 -17.47 21.74 -40.53
CA HIS A 19 -17.76 20.49 -39.83
C HIS A 19 -18.42 20.82 -38.50
N ARG A 20 -19.72 20.60 -38.48
CA ARG A 20 -20.60 20.59 -37.33
C ARG A 20 -20.02 19.59 -36.32
N VAL A 21 -19.33 20.10 -35.28
CA VAL A 21 -18.88 19.32 -34.15
C VAL A 21 -20.13 18.85 -33.41
N THR A 22 -20.44 17.60 -33.58
CA THR A 22 -21.46 16.90 -32.78
C THR A 22 -20.96 16.83 -31.34
N ARG A 23 -21.55 17.63 -30.48
CA ARG A 23 -21.32 17.65 -29.05
C ARG A 23 -21.69 16.29 -28.50
N VAL A 24 -20.70 15.48 -28.14
CA VAL A 24 -20.90 14.26 -27.35
C VAL A 24 -21.34 14.70 -25.96
N PRO A 25 -22.48 14.22 -25.43
CA PRO A 25 -22.89 14.56 -24.08
C PRO A 25 -21.86 14.02 -23.11
N SER A 26 -21.28 14.92 -22.31
CA SER A 26 -20.44 14.58 -21.17
C SER A 26 -21.25 13.71 -20.22
N VAL A 27 -20.85 12.44 -20.13
CA VAL A 27 -21.30 11.53 -19.09
C VAL A 27 -20.79 12.11 -17.77
N THR A 28 -21.66 12.80 -17.07
CA THR A 28 -21.44 13.24 -15.69
C THR A 28 -21.21 11.98 -14.86
N ARG A 29 -19.95 11.64 -14.68
CA ARG A 29 -19.50 10.61 -13.75
C ARG A 29 -19.87 11.12 -12.36
N MET A 30 -21.00 10.65 -11.87
CA MET A 30 -21.47 10.86 -10.52
C MET A 30 -20.44 10.25 -9.57
N SER A 31 -19.41 11.05 -9.24
CA SER A 31 -18.48 10.73 -8.17
C SER A 31 -19.29 10.63 -6.90
N ARG A 32 -19.63 9.41 -6.54
CA ARG A 32 -20.12 9.09 -5.20
C ARG A 32 -19.00 9.49 -4.25
N ARG A 33 -19.09 10.72 -3.74
CA ARG A 33 -18.27 11.21 -2.64
C ARG A 33 -18.55 10.27 -1.47
N ILE A 34 -17.66 9.32 -1.24
CA ILE A 34 -17.64 8.54 0.00
C ILE A 34 -17.26 9.58 1.05
N GLU A 35 -18.23 9.97 1.85
CA GLU A 35 -18.00 10.82 3.02
C GLU A 35 -17.04 10.06 3.93
N GLU A 36 -15.81 10.55 3.97
CA GLU A 36 -14.76 10.10 4.84
C GLU A 36 -15.17 10.50 6.28
N PRO A 37 -15.25 9.57 7.24
CA PRO A 37 -15.57 9.91 8.61
C PRO A 37 -14.49 10.85 9.15
N ALA A 38 -14.94 12.00 9.59
CA ALA A 38 -14.16 13.09 10.09
C ALA A 38 -13.19 12.70 11.21
N SER A 39 -11.98 13.24 11.11
CA SER A 39 -11.22 13.78 12.22
C SER A 39 -10.47 12.82 13.14
N GLY A 40 -9.34 12.33 12.67
CA GLY A 40 -8.17 12.22 13.54
C GLY A 40 -7.21 13.35 13.16
N ARG A 41 -6.94 14.26 14.09
CA ARG A 41 -6.09 15.43 13.92
C ARG A 41 -4.71 15.02 13.40
N PHE A 42 -4.52 15.15 12.10
CA PHE A 42 -3.21 15.07 11.48
C PHE A 42 -2.46 16.35 11.81
N PRO A 43 -1.20 16.29 12.26
CA PRO A 43 -0.34 17.46 12.10
C PRO A 43 -0.27 17.72 10.60
N ASP A 44 -0.46 19.01 10.23
CA ASP A 44 -0.55 19.49 8.86
C ASP A 44 0.49 18.84 7.94
N LEU A 45 0.11 17.73 7.30
CA LEU A 45 0.81 17.26 6.12
C LEU A 45 0.49 18.28 5.03
N PRO A 46 1.49 18.90 4.40
CA PRO A 46 1.24 19.77 3.26
C PRO A 46 0.38 19.01 2.25
N PRO A 47 -0.51 19.70 1.51
CA PRO A 47 -1.36 19.08 0.50
C PRO A 47 -0.44 18.34 -0.49
N TYR A 48 -0.36 17.03 -0.33
CA TYR A 48 0.39 16.19 -1.22
C TYR A 48 -0.50 15.95 -2.43
N ASP A 49 0.05 16.29 -3.58
CA ASP A 49 -0.57 16.20 -4.88
C ASP A 49 -1.33 14.88 -5.06
N ASP A 50 -2.48 14.92 -5.71
CA ASP A 50 -3.45 13.83 -5.87
C ASP A 50 -2.91 12.62 -6.70
N GLY A 51 -1.72 12.16 -6.37
CA GLY A 51 -1.14 10.94 -6.94
C GLY A 51 -2.00 9.71 -6.62
N PRO A 52 -2.04 8.70 -7.49
CA PRO A 52 -2.83 7.49 -7.25
C PRO A 52 -2.30 6.76 -6.01
N TRP A 53 -3.16 6.60 -5.01
CA TRP A 53 -2.85 5.81 -3.83
C TRP A 53 -2.81 4.33 -4.16
N VAL A 54 -1.69 3.68 -3.86
CA VAL A 54 -1.54 2.24 -3.93
C VAL A 54 -1.85 1.64 -2.57
N HIS A 55 -2.82 0.73 -2.55
CA HIS A 55 -3.26 0.05 -1.34
C HIS A 55 -2.80 -1.40 -1.34
N ASP A 56 -2.60 -1.95 -0.14
CA ASP A 56 -2.35 -3.38 0.03
C ASP A 56 -3.57 -4.21 -0.42
N GLY A 57 -3.42 -4.93 -1.53
CA GLY A 57 -4.46 -5.81 -2.09
C GLY A 57 -4.68 -7.09 -1.27
N ALA A 58 -3.69 -7.55 -0.54
CA ALA A 58 -3.76 -8.80 0.24
C ALA A 58 -4.50 -8.64 1.58
N TRP A 59 -4.59 -7.41 2.09
CA TRP A 59 -5.21 -7.11 3.39
C TRP A 59 -6.61 -7.70 3.58
N ALA A 60 -7.46 -7.64 2.55
CA ALA A 60 -8.83 -8.16 2.64
C ALA A 60 -8.89 -9.68 2.80
N GLY A 61 -7.92 -10.40 2.24
CA GLY A 61 -7.76 -11.85 2.41
C GLY A 61 -7.31 -12.19 3.83
N GLU A 62 -6.31 -11.50 4.33
CA GLU A 62 -5.79 -11.70 5.69
C GLU A 62 -6.82 -11.33 6.75
N ALA A 63 -7.56 -10.24 6.58
CA ALA A 63 -8.63 -9.85 7.48
C ALA A 63 -9.75 -10.91 7.53
N ARG A 64 -10.13 -11.49 6.37
CA ARG A 64 -11.12 -12.57 6.33
C ARG A 64 -10.63 -13.83 7.05
N SER A 65 -9.36 -14.19 6.89
CA SER A 65 -8.79 -15.33 7.62
C SER A 65 -8.75 -15.09 9.13
N ALA A 66 -8.44 -13.88 9.56
CA ALA A 66 -8.48 -13.51 10.99
C ALA A 66 -9.89 -13.62 11.57
N VAL A 67 -10.92 -13.15 10.84
CA VAL A 67 -12.33 -13.33 11.22
C VAL A 67 -12.68 -14.83 11.30
N GLY A 68 -12.33 -15.61 10.28
CA GLY A 68 -12.57 -17.05 10.24
C GLY A 68 -11.95 -17.79 11.43
N CYS A 69 -10.70 -17.48 11.75
CA CYS A 69 -10.02 -18.05 12.92
C CYS A 69 -10.72 -17.68 14.23
N ALA A 70 -11.11 -16.42 14.40
CA ALA A 70 -11.79 -15.98 15.63
C ALA A 70 -13.16 -16.63 15.80
N VAL A 71 -13.95 -16.73 14.72
CA VAL A 71 -15.26 -17.39 14.71
C VAL A 71 -15.13 -18.88 15.00
N LEU A 72 -14.19 -19.56 14.34
CA LEU A 72 -13.92 -20.99 14.59
C LEU A 72 -13.51 -21.22 16.04
N PHE A 73 -12.63 -20.39 16.56
CA PHE A 73 -12.13 -20.50 17.93
C PHE A 73 -13.26 -20.37 18.95
N VAL A 74 -14.08 -19.30 18.86
CA VAL A 74 -15.21 -19.12 19.79
C VAL A 74 -16.26 -20.22 19.62
N GLY A 75 -16.54 -20.64 18.39
CA GLY A 75 -17.48 -21.71 18.10
C GLY A 75 -17.09 -23.04 18.77
N LEU A 76 -15.81 -23.42 18.66
CA LEU A 76 -15.29 -24.63 19.31
C LEU A 76 -15.38 -24.55 20.83
N LEU A 77 -15.04 -23.41 21.43
CA LEU A 77 -15.10 -23.24 22.89
C LEU A 77 -16.54 -23.29 23.43
N LEU A 78 -17.47 -22.65 22.72
CA LEU A 78 -18.88 -22.68 23.05
C LEU A 78 -19.49 -24.09 22.92
N LEU A 79 -19.11 -24.80 21.83
CA LEU A 79 -19.55 -26.18 21.62
C LEU A 79 -19.06 -27.09 22.75
N PHE A 80 -17.79 -27.00 23.10
CA PHE A 80 -17.20 -27.79 24.20
C PHE A 80 -17.88 -27.51 25.54
N ASP A 81 -18.18 -26.24 25.85
CA ASP A 81 -18.89 -25.87 27.07
C ASP A 81 -20.36 -26.34 27.08
N ALA A 82 -21.01 -26.32 25.91
CA ALA A 82 -22.38 -26.79 25.73
C ALA A 82 -22.47 -28.30 25.97
N GLU A 83 -21.59 -29.12 25.40
CA GLU A 83 -21.53 -30.55 25.58
C GLU A 83 -21.20 -30.94 27.04
N SER A 84 -20.37 -30.13 27.71
CA SER A 84 -20.01 -30.33 29.09
C SER A 84 -21.11 -29.91 30.11
N GLY A 85 -22.24 -29.37 29.62
CA GLY A 85 -23.33 -28.85 30.44
C GLY A 85 -22.95 -27.66 31.33
N ARG A 86 -21.82 -27.01 31.05
CA ARG A 86 -21.26 -25.91 31.85
C ARG A 86 -21.47 -24.54 31.21
N LEU A 87 -22.29 -24.46 30.20
CA LEU A 87 -22.53 -23.22 29.46
C LEU A 87 -23.28 -22.24 30.36
N THR A 88 -22.57 -21.21 30.82
CA THR A 88 -23.11 -20.09 31.60
C THR A 88 -22.90 -18.79 30.82
N ALA A 89 -23.75 -17.80 31.01
CA ALA A 89 -23.63 -16.48 30.36
C ALA A 89 -22.24 -15.85 30.61
N LEU A 90 -21.70 -16.01 31.81
CA LEU A 90 -20.37 -15.48 32.15
C LEU A 90 -19.26 -16.15 31.32
N ARG A 91 -19.31 -17.47 31.12
CA ARG A 91 -18.33 -18.20 30.30
C ARG A 91 -18.45 -17.84 28.81
N ALA A 92 -19.68 -17.75 28.31
CA ALA A 92 -19.90 -17.32 26.94
C ALA A 92 -19.32 -15.91 26.68
N LEU A 93 -19.51 -14.98 27.62
CA LEU A 93 -18.92 -13.65 27.59
C LEU A 93 -17.37 -13.70 27.58
N LEU A 94 -16.79 -14.54 28.44
CA LEU A 94 -15.34 -14.71 28.53
C LEU A 94 -14.75 -15.23 27.21
N TRP A 95 -15.37 -16.27 26.63
CA TRP A 95 -14.92 -16.84 25.35
C TRP A 95 -15.05 -15.84 24.19
N THR A 96 -16.14 -15.07 24.18
CA THR A 96 -16.33 -14.01 23.19
C THR A 96 -15.28 -12.90 23.35
N ALA A 97 -14.98 -12.48 24.59
CA ALA A 97 -13.94 -11.50 24.86
C ALA A 97 -12.56 -12.00 24.42
N LEU A 98 -12.25 -13.27 24.65
CA LEU A 98 -11.00 -13.90 24.22
C LEU A 98 -10.91 -13.98 22.69
N ALA A 99 -12.01 -14.30 22.00
CA ALA A 99 -12.06 -14.31 20.54
C ALA A 99 -11.89 -12.90 19.95
N CYS A 100 -12.50 -11.88 20.58
CA CYS A 100 -12.28 -10.47 20.19
C CYS A 100 -10.82 -10.05 20.38
N LEU A 101 -10.18 -10.48 21.47
CA LEU A 101 -8.76 -10.23 21.71
C LEU A 101 -7.89 -10.92 20.65
N LEU A 102 -8.19 -12.18 20.36
CA LEU A 102 -7.51 -12.93 19.31
C LEU A 102 -7.65 -12.24 17.94
N PHE A 103 -8.86 -11.84 17.58
CA PHE A 103 -9.12 -11.07 16.37
C PHE A 103 -8.31 -9.78 16.32
N ALA A 104 -8.28 -9.03 17.43
CA ALA A 104 -7.51 -7.80 17.53
C ALA A 104 -6.00 -8.02 17.31
N VAL A 105 -5.46 -9.14 17.79
CA VAL A 105 -4.05 -9.50 17.60
C VAL A 105 -3.77 -9.96 16.16
N LEU A 106 -4.72 -10.68 15.55
CA LEU A 106 -4.57 -11.20 14.18
C LEU A 106 -4.84 -10.15 13.11
N LEU A 107 -5.46 -9.01 13.46
CA LEU A 107 -5.83 -8.01 12.48
C LEU A 107 -4.58 -7.40 11.82
N PRO A 108 -4.42 -7.56 10.49
CA PRO A 108 -3.24 -7.06 9.79
C PRO A 108 -3.26 -5.53 9.69
N THR A 109 -2.08 -4.94 9.76
CA THR A 109 -1.92 -3.49 9.52
C THR A 109 -2.11 -3.19 8.04
N ARG A 110 -2.93 -2.19 7.71
CA ARG A 110 -3.08 -1.69 6.35
C ARG A 110 -1.91 -0.79 5.98
N VAL A 111 -1.26 -1.09 4.88
CA VAL A 111 -0.22 -0.24 4.30
C VAL A 111 -0.74 0.39 3.02
N SER A 112 -0.55 1.69 2.88
CA SER A 112 -0.87 2.45 1.67
C SER A 112 0.28 3.38 1.37
N ALA A 113 0.60 3.56 0.11
CA ALA A 113 1.63 4.50 -0.31
C ALA A 113 1.14 5.35 -1.48
N CYS A 114 1.60 6.57 -1.51
CA CYS A 114 1.61 7.43 -2.67
C CYS A 114 3.03 7.95 -2.87
N GLU A 115 3.25 8.72 -3.91
CA GLU A 115 4.56 9.29 -4.21
C GLU A 115 5.08 10.11 -3.01
N GLY A 116 6.23 9.72 -2.46
CA GLY A 116 6.88 10.39 -1.33
C GLY A 116 6.30 10.15 0.06
N VAL A 117 5.20 9.40 0.22
CA VAL A 117 4.56 9.14 1.52
C VAL A 117 4.10 7.70 1.65
N LEU A 118 4.37 7.10 2.79
CA LEU A 118 3.86 5.77 3.16
C LEU A 118 3.06 5.89 4.47
N VAL A 119 1.87 5.32 4.47
CA VAL A 119 0.93 5.37 5.58
C VAL A 119 0.61 3.96 6.04
N CYS A 120 0.74 3.71 7.33
CA CYS A 120 0.31 2.46 7.97
C CYS A 120 -0.86 2.74 8.90
N ARG A 121 -1.96 2.03 8.70
CA ARG A 121 -3.15 2.06 9.57
C ARG A 121 -3.24 0.75 10.35
N GLY A 122 -3.10 0.84 11.65
CA GLY A 122 -3.29 -0.27 12.58
C GLY A 122 -4.44 0.00 13.54
N LEU A 123 -4.70 -0.95 14.44
CA LEU A 123 -5.72 -0.83 15.50
C LEU A 123 -5.51 0.38 16.41
N LEU A 124 -4.26 0.72 16.70
CA LEU A 124 -3.88 1.77 17.66
C LEU A 124 -3.72 3.16 17.00
N GLY A 125 -4.04 3.28 15.71
CA GLY A 125 -3.95 4.55 15.00
C GLY A 125 -3.27 4.47 13.65
N GLN A 126 -3.13 5.63 13.04
CA GLN A 126 -2.48 5.81 11.76
C GLN A 126 -1.11 6.46 11.98
N ARG A 127 -0.11 5.96 11.28
CA ARG A 127 1.25 6.51 11.26
C ARG A 127 1.68 6.72 9.83
N SER A 128 2.36 7.81 9.55
CA SER A 128 2.90 8.13 8.24
C SER A 128 4.40 8.38 8.32
N VAL A 129 5.09 8.16 7.21
CA VAL A 129 6.51 8.47 7.04
C VAL A 129 6.72 9.01 5.63
N ARG A 130 7.59 10.00 5.51
CA ARG A 130 8.00 10.53 4.22
C ARG A 130 9.11 9.67 3.64
N THR A 131 8.82 9.04 2.49
CA THR A 131 9.78 8.16 1.81
C THR A 131 10.85 8.94 1.07
N ASP A 132 10.59 10.18 0.68
CA ASP A 132 11.52 11.12 0.05
C ASP A 132 12.50 11.78 1.02
N ARG A 133 12.29 11.61 2.35
CA ARG A 133 13.10 12.18 3.43
C ARG A 133 13.45 11.15 4.51
N LEU A 134 13.69 9.93 4.09
CA LEU A 134 14.11 8.88 5.01
C LEU A 134 15.47 9.19 5.63
N VAL A 135 15.56 8.99 6.94
CA VAL A 135 16.83 9.08 7.70
C VAL A 135 17.34 7.70 8.03
N ALA A 136 16.44 6.77 8.35
CA ALA A 136 16.84 5.43 8.74
C ALA A 136 15.84 4.38 8.25
N VAL A 137 16.40 3.29 7.71
CA VAL A 137 15.68 2.05 7.43
C VAL A 137 16.35 0.97 8.25
N ARG A 138 15.61 0.34 9.14
CA ARG A 138 16.09 -0.72 10.02
C ARG A 138 15.19 -1.92 9.96
N ARG A 139 15.78 -3.09 10.00
CA ARG A 139 15.08 -4.35 10.20
C ARG A 139 15.16 -4.72 11.67
N SER A 140 14.03 -5.07 12.26
CA SER A 140 13.99 -5.63 13.61
C SER A 140 14.04 -7.16 13.49
N ASP A 141 15.06 -7.76 14.07
CA ASP A 141 15.30 -9.21 14.04
C ASP A 141 14.62 -9.93 15.23
N GLY A 142 13.42 -9.47 15.63
CA GLY A 142 12.60 -10.15 16.63
C GLY A 142 11.92 -11.41 16.07
N VAL A 143 11.06 -12.04 16.90
CA VAL A 143 10.23 -13.20 16.50
C VAL A 143 9.40 -12.90 15.24
N ALA A 144 8.94 -11.66 15.08
CA ALA A 144 8.36 -11.14 13.86
C ALA A 144 9.34 -10.15 13.21
N GLN A 145 9.80 -10.47 12.01
CA GLN A 145 10.63 -9.56 11.23
C GLN A 145 9.81 -8.32 10.88
N ARG A 146 10.27 -7.15 11.31
CA ARG A 146 9.60 -5.88 11.02
C ARG A 146 10.55 -4.91 10.37
N LEU A 147 10.06 -4.18 9.37
CA LEU A 147 10.75 -3.07 8.75
C LEU A 147 10.34 -1.78 9.45
N VAL A 148 11.31 -1.04 9.94
CA VAL A 148 11.10 0.25 10.62
C VAL A 148 11.68 1.34 9.74
N LEU A 149 10.82 2.25 9.32
CA LEU A 149 11.19 3.46 8.57
C LEU A 149 11.10 4.67 9.48
N ARG A 150 12.04 5.59 9.34
CA ARG A 150 12.04 6.88 10.04
C ARG A 150 12.40 8.00 9.06
N ASP A 151 11.69 9.11 9.14
CA ASP A 151 11.98 10.32 8.39
C ASP A 151 12.62 11.41 9.27
N ASP A 152 13.02 12.51 8.65
CA ASP A 152 13.60 13.68 9.28
C ASP A 152 12.59 14.50 10.10
N LEU A 153 11.29 14.33 9.86
CA LEU A 153 10.19 14.99 10.58
C LEU A 153 9.77 14.24 11.85
N GLY A 154 10.43 13.12 12.17
CA GLY A 154 10.12 12.28 13.33
C GLY A 154 9.03 11.24 13.06
N GLY A 155 8.52 11.13 11.83
CA GLY A 155 7.63 10.06 11.41
C GLY A 155 8.31 8.70 11.60
N ARG A 156 7.55 7.75 12.14
CA ARG A 156 8.00 6.37 12.32
C ARG A 156 6.89 5.40 11.97
N VAL A 157 7.21 4.49 11.06
CA VAL A 157 6.30 3.43 10.62
C VAL A 157 7.00 2.09 10.77
N GLU A 158 6.21 1.09 11.18
CA GLU A 158 6.69 -0.27 11.37
C GLU A 158 5.68 -1.25 10.78
N PHE A 159 6.12 -2.11 9.87
CA PHE A 159 5.27 -3.10 9.20
C PHE A 159 6.05 -4.34 8.77
N ASP A 160 5.35 -5.41 8.39
CA ASP A 160 5.96 -6.64 7.88
C ASP A 160 6.50 -6.42 6.46
N PRO A 161 7.79 -6.68 6.18
CA PRO A 161 8.36 -6.57 4.85
C PRO A 161 7.70 -7.48 3.81
N ARG A 162 6.98 -8.53 4.22
CA ARG A 162 6.22 -9.42 3.31
C ARG A 162 5.14 -8.68 2.55
N ILE A 163 4.60 -7.59 3.12
CA ILE A 163 3.61 -6.74 2.44
C ILE A 163 4.20 -6.13 1.16
N LEU A 164 5.46 -5.76 1.16
CA LEU A 164 6.15 -5.22 -0.02
C LEU A 164 6.37 -6.29 -1.09
N VAL A 165 6.61 -7.53 -0.65
CA VAL A 165 6.77 -8.69 -1.54
C VAL A 165 5.43 -9.02 -2.22
N ALA A 166 4.34 -9.01 -1.46
CA ALA A 166 3.00 -9.27 -1.98
C ALA A 166 2.49 -8.14 -2.88
N ASN A 167 3.05 -6.92 -2.76
CA ASN A 167 2.59 -5.74 -3.47
C ASN A 167 3.76 -5.00 -4.16
N PRO A 168 4.21 -5.44 -5.34
CA PRO A 168 5.31 -4.81 -6.08
C PRO A 168 5.12 -3.30 -6.34
N PRO A 169 3.90 -2.77 -6.57
CA PRO A 169 3.71 -1.34 -6.70
C PRO A 169 4.06 -0.54 -5.44
N LEU A 170 3.74 -1.07 -4.24
CA LEU A 170 4.14 -0.45 -2.97
C LEU A 170 5.66 -0.41 -2.80
N TRP A 171 6.33 -1.50 -3.19
CA TRP A 171 7.78 -1.55 -3.18
C TRP A 171 8.41 -0.48 -4.07
N ARG A 172 7.90 -0.31 -5.31
CA ARG A 172 8.43 0.68 -6.25
C ARG A 172 8.37 2.10 -5.69
N LEU A 173 7.24 2.47 -5.06
CA LEU A 173 7.08 3.79 -4.44
C LEU A 173 8.03 4.00 -3.26
N LEU A 174 8.24 2.96 -2.44
CA LEU A 174 9.20 3.01 -1.34
C LEU A 174 10.65 3.10 -1.84
N ASP A 175 11.02 2.30 -2.82
CA ASP A 175 12.38 2.26 -3.40
C ASP A 175 12.73 3.59 -4.08
N GLU A 176 11.80 4.16 -4.84
CA GLU A 176 11.97 5.48 -5.46
C GLU A 176 12.17 6.58 -4.42
N GLY A 177 11.30 6.63 -3.40
CA GLY A 177 11.46 7.59 -2.31
C GLY A 177 12.77 7.40 -1.55
N ALA A 178 13.19 6.15 -1.32
CA ALA A 178 14.46 5.85 -0.67
C ALA A 178 15.67 6.28 -1.52
N ARG A 179 15.60 6.16 -2.84
CA ARG A 179 16.64 6.67 -3.76
C ARG A 179 16.73 8.18 -3.70
N VAL A 180 15.59 8.88 -3.70
CA VAL A 180 15.55 10.34 -3.52
C VAL A 180 16.20 10.74 -2.21
N SER A 181 15.86 10.05 -1.12
CA SER A 181 16.46 10.28 0.21
C SER A 181 17.97 10.03 0.23
N ALA A 182 18.43 9.00 -0.46
CA ALA A 182 19.85 8.68 -0.55
C ALA A 182 20.61 9.71 -1.40
N ALA A 183 20.05 10.13 -2.52
CA ALA A 183 20.62 11.16 -3.39
C ALA A 183 20.68 12.53 -2.69
N GLY A 184 19.65 12.86 -1.89
CA GLY A 184 19.59 14.05 -1.06
C GLY A 184 20.49 13.99 0.20
N GLY A 185 21.12 12.85 0.48
CA GLY A 185 22.00 12.65 1.65
C GLY A 185 21.26 12.57 2.99
N SER A 186 19.92 12.49 2.99
CA SER A 186 19.12 12.36 4.22
C SER A 186 19.18 10.94 4.79
N LEU A 187 19.33 9.92 3.96
CA LEU A 187 19.40 8.53 4.38
C LEU A 187 20.76 8.19 5.00
N VAL A 188 20.83 8.26 6.32
CA VAL A 188 22.06 8.00 7.09
C VAL A 188 22.35 6.51 7.23
N CYS A 189 21.31 5.69 7.42
CA CYS A 189 21.49 4.24 7.57
C CYS A 189 20.33 3.45 6.94
N GLY A 190 20.65 2.23 6.45
CA GLY A 190 19.66 1.30 5.93
C GLY A 190 19.75 1.03 4.43
N THR A 191 20.71 1.59 3.71
CA THR A 191 20.95 1.29 2.29
C THR A 191 21.23 -0.19 2.05
N ALA A 192 21.97 -0.84 2.95
CA ALA A 192 22.23 -2.28 2.89
C ALA A 192 20.94 -3.11 3.10
N GLU A 193 20.04 -2.67 3.97
CA GLU A 193 18.77 -3.35 4.21
C GLU A 193 17.82 -3.23 3.03
N LEU A 194 17.75 -2.04 2.41
CA LEU A 194 16.97 -1.83 1.19
C LEU A 194 17.50 -2.71 0.04
N ARG A 195 18.81 -2.78 -0.13
CA ARG A 195 19.44 -3.65 -1.13
C ARG A 195 19.12 -5.13 -0.89
N ARG A 196 19.25 -5.61 0.34
CA ARG A 196 18.88 -6.99 0.69
C ARG A 196 17.41 -7.28 0.42
N LEU A 197 16.54 -6.28 0.63
CA LEU A 197 15.11 -6.40 0.36
C LEU A 197 14.84 -6.47 -1.16
N SER A 198 15.49 -5.63 -1.97
CA SER A 198 15.38 -5.71 -3.43
C SER A 198 15.84 -7.06 -3.97
N GLU A 199 16.97 -7.58 -3.49
CA GLU A 199 17.50 -8.89 -3.89
C GLU A 199 16.56 -10.07 -3.53
N ARG A 200 15.75 -9.93 -2.47
CA ARG A 200 14.72 -10.91 -2.12
C ARG A 200 13.50 -10.82 -3.06
N LEU A 201 13.03 -9.60 -3.29
CA LEU A 201 11.91 -9.35 -4.19
C LEU A 201 12.19 -9.85 -5.61
N ASP A 202 13.40 -9.60 -6.11
CA ASP A 202 13.83 -10.07 -7.42
C ASP A 202 13.85 -11.60 -7.49
N ARG A 203 14.32 -12.28 -6.44
CA ARG A 203 14.30 -13.74 -6.35
C ARG A 203 12.89 -14.31 -6.32
N GLU A 204 11.99 -13.73 -5.52
CA GLU A 204 10.61 -14.21 -5.42
C GLU A 204 9.82 -13.97 -6.71
N THR A 205 10.06 -12.83 -7.37
CA THR A 205 9.49 -12.53 -8.68
C THR A 205 10.01 -13.53 -9.74
N ALA A 206 11.30 -13.80 -9.76
CA ALA A 206 11.89 -14.79 -10.66
C ALA A 206 11.30 -16.19 -10.43
N TRP A 207 11.16 -16.62 -9.19
CA TRP A 207 10.54 -17.91 -8.84
C TRP A 207 9.08 -18.00 -9.32
N THR A 208 8.32 -16.91 -9.18
CA THR A 208 6.93 -16.87 -9.62
C THR A 208 6.83 -16.98 -11.14
N VAL A 209 7.70 -16.29 -11.88
CA VAL A 209 7.77 -16.36 -13.34
C VAL A 209 8.16 -17.79 -13.80
N PHE A 210 9.17 -18.40 -13.17
CA PHE A 210 9.56 -19.79 -13.50
C PHE A 210 8.42 -20.79 -13.29
N ARG A 211 7.69 -20.67 -12.19
CA ARG A 211 6.56 -21.54 -11.90
C ARG A 211 5.40 -21.39 -12.91
N ILE A 212 5.12 -20.16 -13.37
CA ILE A 212 4.04 -19.88 -14.34
C ILE A 212 4.45 -20.33 -15.74
N SER A 213 5.74 -20.26 -16.09
CA SER A 213 6.24 -20.67 -17.41
C SER A 213 6.39 -22.18 -17.58
N GLY A 214 6.09 -22.98 -16.54
CA GLY A 214 6.05 -24.46 -16.64
C GLY A 214 7.41 -25.11 -16.95
N LEU A 215 8.50 -24.39 -16.69
CA LEU A 215 9.86 -24.91 -16.79
C LEU A 215 10.22 -25.59 -15.46
N GLU A 216 9.70 -26.79 -15.20
CA GLU A 216 10.23 -27.74 -14.24
C GLU A 216 11.26 -28.66 -14.89
#